data_0ed3cb117ce9991b49b61ca1892c82fb
#
_entry.id   0ed3cb117ce9991b49b61ca1892c82fb
#
_cell.length_a   1.000
_cell.length_b   1.000
_cell.length_c   1.000
_cell.angle_alpha   90.00
_cell.angle_beta   90.00
_cell.angle_gamma   90.00
#
_symmetry.space_group_name_H-M   'P 1'
#
loop_
_entity.id
_entity.type
_entity.pdbx_description
1 polymer ?
#
loop_
_entity_poly.entity_id
_entity_poly.type
_entity_poly.pdbx_seq_one_letter_code
_entity_poly.pdbx_strand_id
1 'polypeptide(L)'
;LQILEDLLNDRKIQSETFIAGRPIEQGWISSRFGQRPDPFTGRMSFHAGLDFTTGRAGAEINTVASGVVTWSGPRSGYGLMVEVNHGSGYTTRYAHAEKLLVGVGDIVDKGQNIALVGSTGRSTGPHVHFEVYKNGRVVDPAAYIHRTIR
;
A
#
# COMPACT_ATOMS: atom_id res chain seq x y z
N LEU A 1 -30.77 -5.93 -20.85
CA LEU A 1 -30.78 -6.35 -19.44
C LEU A 1 -29.40 -6.82 -19.00
N GLN A 2 -28.90 -7.87 -19.65
CA GLN A 2 -27.56 -8.41 -19.32
C GLN A 2 -26.46 -7.37 -19.59
N ILE A 3 -26.56 -6.63 -20.69
CA ILE A 3 -25.60 -5.59 -21.05
C ILE A 3 -25.56 -4.49 -19.97
N LEU A 4 -26.71 -4.09 -19.45
CA LEU A 4 -26.76 -3.08 -18.39
C LEU A 4 -26.15 -3.60 -17.09
N GLU A 5 -26.43 -4.85 -16.72
CA GLU A 5 -25.84 -5.46 -15.52
C GLU A 5 -24.33 -5.57 -15.65
N ASP A 6 -23.82 -5.96 -16.82
CA ASP A 6 -22.38 -6.06 -17.08
C ASP A 6 -21.69 -4.70 -16.97
N LEU A 7 -22.32 -3.65 -17.52
CA LEU A 7 -21.79 -2.28 -17.42
C LEU A 7 -21.74 -1.79 -15.97
N LEU A 8 -22.77 -2.08 -15.17
CA LEU A 8 -22.82 -1.69 -13.77
C LEU A 8 -21.77 -2.45 -12.96
N ASN A 9 -21.58 -3.75 -13.23
CA ASN A 9 -20.54 -4.54 -12.59
C ASN A 9 -19.15 -4.03 -12.95
N ASP A 10 -18.90 -3.69 -14.20
CA ASP A 10 -17.62 -3.14 -14.66
C ASP A 10 -17.31 -1.83 -13.97
N ARG A 11 -18.28 -0.94 -13.82
CA ARG A 11 -18.10 0.32 -13.11
C ARG A 11 -17.79 0.10 -11.64
N LYS A 12 -18.44 -0.87 -11.00
CA LYS A 12 -18.19 -1.22 -9.61
C LYS A 12 -16.76 -1.75 -9.45
N ILE A 13 -16.35 -2.66 -10.32
CA ILE A 13 -14.98 -3.20 -10.30
C ILE A 13 -13.96 -2.08 -10.50
N GLN A 14 -14.17 -1.18 -11.47
CA GLN A 14 -13.27 -0.05 -11.69
C GLN A 14 -13.19 0.86 -10.47
N SER A 15 -14.31 1.15 -9.83
CA SER A 15 -14.36 1.98 -8.62
C SER A 15 -13.61 1.32 -7.47
N GLU A 16 -13.83 0.03 -7.23
CA GLU A 16 -13.21 -0.71 -6.12
C GLU A 16 -11.72 -0.95 -6.33
N THR A 17 -11.27 -1.12 -7.58
CA THR A 17 -9.86 -1.33 -7.91
C THR A 17 -9.11 -0.04 -8.21
N PHE A 18 -9.81 1.10 -8.24
CA PHE A 18 -9.21 2.43 -8.43
C PHE A 18 -8.37 2.79 -7.22
N ILE A 19 -7.08 3.03 -7.44
CA ILE A 19 -6.16 3.35 -6.36
C ILE A 19 -6.39 4.79 -5.90
N ALA A 20 -6.93 4.94 -4.70
CA ALA A 20 -7.22 6.23 -4.11
C ALA A 20 -7.24 6.11 -2.59
N GLY A 21 -6.63 7.07 -1.91
CA GLY A 21 -6.60 7.13 -0.46
C GLY A 21 -5.28 6.70 0.15
N ARG A 22 -5.28 6.64 1.46
CA ARG A 22 -4.10 6.39 2.30
C ARG A 22 -4.18 4.98 2.90
N PRO A 23 -3.03 4.34 3.15
CA PRO A 23 -3.02 3.01 3.77
C PRO A 23 -3.37 3.01 5.26
N ILE A 24 -3.34 4.17 5.91
CA ILE A 24 -3.79 4.34 7.30
C ILE A 24 -4.78 5.50 7.38
N GLU A 25 -5.78 5.39 8.27
CA GLU A 25 -6.80 6.45 8.42
C GLU A 25 -6.25 7.70 9.10
N GLN A 26 -5.45 7.50 10.15
CA GLN A 26 -4.89 8.59 10.95
C GLN A 26 -3.38 8.62 10.81
N GLY A 27 -2.77 9.72 11.25
CA GLY A 27 -1.33 9.88 11.17
C GLY A 27 -0.90 10.79 10.03
N TRP A 28 0.38 10.81 9.75
CA TRP A 28 0.98 11.75 8.81
C TRP A 28 2.06 11.09 7.97
N ILE A 29 2.46 11.77 6.89
CA ILE A 29 3.59 11.34 6.06
C ILE A 29 4.87 11.71 6.80
N SER A 30 5.68 10.69 7.11
CA SER A 30 6.96 10.88 7.80
C SER A 30 8.14 10.94 6.83
N SER A 31 8.00 10.40 5.63
CA SER A 31 9.04 10.45 4.60
C SER A 31 8.42 10.35 3.21
N ARG A 32 8.91 11.17 2.28
CA ARG A 32 8.36 11.27 0.94
C ARG A 32 9.13 10.43 -0.08
N PHE A 33 8.48 10.16 -1.20
CA PHE A 33 9.05 9.49 -2.36
C PHE A 33 10.17 10.33 -2.98
N GLY A 34 11.21 9.64 -3.48
CA GLY A 34 12.29 10.26 -4.23
C GLY A 34 13.63 10.30 -3.49
N GLN A 35 14.53 11.15 -3.93
CA GLN A 35 15.86 11.27 -3.34
C GLN A 35 15.78 11.87 -1.94
N ARG A 36 16.43 11.22 -0.98
CA ARG A 36 16.52 11.70 0.40
C ARG A 36 17.76 11.13 1.09
N PRO A 37 18.23 11.74 2.19
CA PRO A 37 19.30 11.15 3.00
C PRO A 37 18.82 9.81 3.59
N ASP A 38 19.64 8.77 3.45
CA ASP A 38 19.38 7.47 4.05
C ASP A 38 19.53 7.57 5.58
N PRO A 39 18.53 7.13 6.38
CA PRO A 39 18.56 7.28 7.83
C PRO A 39 19.66 6.43 8.50
N PHE A 40 20.21 5.43 7.81
CA PHE A 40 21.26 4.55 8.33
C PHE A 40 22.66 5.03 7.94
N THR A 41 22.85 5.55 6.73
CA THR A 41 24.16 5.92 6.19
C THR A 41 24.37 7.40 6.02
N GLY A 42 23.33 8.20 6.01
CA GLY A 42 23.39 9.63 5.71
C GLY A 42 23.61 9.99 4.25
N ARG A 43 23.85 8.99 3.39
CA ARG A 43 24.05 9.22 1.96
C ARG A 43 22.70 9.41 1.27
N MET A 44 22.70 10.17 0.17
CA MET A 44 21.49 10.31 -0.64
C MET A 44 21.10 8.95 -1.23
N SER A 45 19.85 8.58 -1.07
CA SER A 45 19.30 7.36 -1.63
C SER A 45 17.88 7.60 -2.15
N PHE A 46 17.43 6.73 -3.05
CA PHE A 46 16.09 6.82 -3.62
C PHE A 46 15.09 6.11 -2.71
N HIS A 47 14.07 6.84 -2.25
CA HIS A 47 12.97 6.30 -1.46
C HIS A 47 11.81 5.93 -2.38
N ALA A 48 11.54 4.64 -2.51
CA ALA A 48 10.61 4.10 -3.51
C ALA A 48 9.14 4.20 -3.10
N GLY A 49 8.81 4.85 -2.00
CA GLY A 49 7.44 4.95 -1.51
C GLY A 49 7.22 6.14 -0.60
N LEU A 50 6.05 6.14 0.04
CA LEU A 50 5.71 7.09 1.11
C LEU A 50 5.68 6.33 2.43
N ASP A 51 6.23 6.94 3.48
CA ASP A 51 6.12 6.43 4.84
C ASP A 51 5.05 7.20 5.60
N PHE A 52 4.15 6.45 6.25
CA PHE A 52 3.10 7.00 7.11
C PHE A 52 3.27 6.49 8.52
N THR A 53 3.07 7.35 9.51
CA THR A 53 3.17 6.96 10.91
C THR A 53 2.09 7.61 11.77
N THR A 54 1.70 6.91 12.83
CA THR A 54 0.91 7.49 13.93
C THR A 54 1.79 7.75 15.15
N GLY A 55 3.11 7.49 15.05
CA GLY A 55 4.05 7.57 16.14
C GLY A 55 4.15 6.32 16.99
N ARG A 56 3.32 5.29 16.73
CA ARG A 56 3.33 4.04 17.47
C ARG A 56 2.91 2.86 16.59
N ALA A 57 3.24 1.65 17.03
CA ALA A 57 2.86 0.40 16.37
C ALA A 57 1.39 0.06 16.64
N GLY A 58 0.83 -0.84 15.84
CA GLY A 58 -0.48 -1.44 16.04
C GLY A 58 -1.63 -0.80 15.26
N ALA A 59 -1.41 0.34 14.62
CA ALA A 59 -2.45 0.95 13.78
C ALA A 59 -2.80 0.04 12.60
N GLU A 60 -4.05 0.08 12.16
CA GLU A 60 -4.51 -0.70 11.02
C GLU A 60 -3.91 -0.20 9.71
N ILE A 61 -3.37 -1.12 8.92
CA ILE A 61 -2.99 -0.87 7.54
C ILE A 61 -4.12 -1.41 6.68
N ASN A 62 -4.73 -0.53 5.88
CA ASN A 62 -5.87 -0.86 5.04
C ASN A 62 -5.46 -0.78 3.57
N THR A 63 -5.89 -1.76 2.77
CA THR A 63 -5.61 -1.68 1.34
C THR A 63 -6.33 -0.49 0.71
N VAL A 64 -5.64 0.22 -0.18
CA VAL A 64 -6.17 1.43 -0.82
C VAL A 64 -7.13 1.12 -1.97
N ALA A 65 -7.22 -0.14 -2.38
CA ALA A 65 -8.13 -0.59 -3.42
C ALA A 65 -8.35 -2.10 -3.31
N SER A 66 -9.41 -2.60 -3.93
CA SER A 66 -9.69 -4.03 -4.00
C SER A 66 -8.68 -4.74 -4.90
N GLY A 67 -8.41 -6.00 -4.64
CA GLY A 67 -7.50 -6.80 -5.43
C GLY A 67 -7.23 -8.17 -4.84
N VAL A 68 -6.17 -8.79 -5.31
CA VAL A 68 -5.73 -10.12 -4.87
C VAL A 68 -4.34 -10.01 -4.25
N VAL A 69 -4.18 -10.62 -3.08
CA VAL A 69 -2.88 -10.64 -2.39
C VAL A 69 -1.91 -11.54 -3.15
N THR A 70 -0.78 -10.97 -3.56
CA THR A 70 0.26 -11.68 -4.32
C THR A 70 1.53 -11.93 -3.50
N TRP A 71 1.66 -11.30 -2.34
CA TRP A 71 2.73 -11.55 -1.38
C TRP A 71 2.22 -11.29 0.03
N SER A 72 2.55 -12.16 0.97
CA SER A 72 2.23 -11.95 2.38
C SER A 72 3.27 -12.70 3.22
N GLY A 73 4.22 -11.98 3.77
CA GLY A 73 5.30 -12.57 4.54
C GLY A 73 6.54 -11.71 4.56
N PRO A 74 7.63 -12.24 5.12
CA PRO A 74 8.89 -11.50 5.19
C PRO A 74 9.50 -11.33 3.80
N ARG A 75 10.10 -10.16 3.57
CA ARG A 75 10.82 -9.83 2.35
C ARG A 75 12.00 -8.94 2.71
N SER A 76 13.16 -9.22 2.11
CA SER A 76 14.40 -8.50 2.44
C SER A 76 14.24 -6.98 2.30
N GLY A 77 14.57 -6.25 3.35
CA GLY A 77 14.46 -4.80 3.42
C GLY A 77 13.06 -4.30 3.78
N TYR A 78 12.01 -5.06 3.50
CA TYR A 78 10.62 -4.68 3.77
C TYR A 78 10.10 -5.15 5.13
N GLY A 79 10.76 -6.13 5.75
CA GLY A 79 10.20 -6.80 6.90
C GLY A 79 8.98 -7.63 6.52
N LEU A 80 7.94 -7.61 7.34
CA LEU A 80 6.67 -8.24 6.99
C LEU A 80 5.91 -7.33 6.01
N MET A 81 5.58 -7.87 4.85
CA MET A 81 5.00 -7.11 3.73
C MET A 81 3.79 -7.80 3.14
N VAL A 82 2.78 -7.01 2.75
CA VAL A 82 1.66 -7.45 1.90
C VAL A 82 1.76 -6.73 0.56
N GLU A 83 1.59 -7.49 -0.52
CA GLU A 83 1.46 -6.96 -1.87
C GLU A 83 0.09 -7.31 -2.41
N VAL A 84 -0.59 -6.32 -2.99
CA VAL A 84 -1.92 -6.49 -3.59
C VAL A 84 -1.87 -6.10 -5.06
N ASN A 85 -2.34 -6.99 -5.93
CA ASN A 85 -2.50 -6.72 -7.34
C ASN A 85 -3.94 -6.29 -7.60
N HIS A 86 -4.11 -5.06 -8.12
CA HIS A 86 -5.42 -4.45 -8.34
C HIS A 86 -5.94 -4.62 -9.76
N GLY A 87 -5.15 -5.23 -10.64
CA GLY A 87 -5.43 -5.28 -12.07
C GLY A 87 -5.05 -3.98 -12.78
N SER A 88 -5.26 -3.93 -14.09
CA SER A 88 -4.94 -2.77 -14.94
C SER A 88 -3.48 -2.28 -14.81
N GLY A 89 -2.58 -3.19 -14.43
CA GLY A 89 -1.16 -2.90 -14.26
C GLY A 89 -0.76 -2.32 -12.90
N TYR A 90 -1.69 -2.15 -11.97
CA TYR A 90 -1.42 -1.57 -10.65
C TYR A 90 -1.18 -2.62 -9.58
N THR A 91 -0.15 -2.37 -8.77
CA THR A 91 0.20 -3.17 -7.59
C THR A 91 0.58 -2.22 -6.46
N THR A 92 0.16 -2.52 -5.23
CA THR A 92 0.57 -1.76 -4.04
C THR A 92 1.27 -2.67 -3.05
N ARG A 93 2.20 -2.09 -2.28
CA ARG A 93 2.96 -2.81 -1.24
C ARG A 93 2.88 -2.05 0.06
N TYR A 94 2.74 -2.80 1.16
CA TYR A 94 2.60 -2.30 2.53
C TYR A 94 3.63 -3.03 3.39
N ALA A 95 4.64 -2.31 3.86
CA ALA A 95 5.81 -2.93 4.48
C ALA A 95 5.99 -2.52 5.95
N HIS A 96 6.92 -3.19 6.62
CA HIS A 96 7.32 -3.00 8.02
C HIS A 96 6.20 -3.32 9.02
N ALA A 97 5.24 -4.16 8.63
CA ALA A 97 4.15 -4.57 9.50
C ALA A 97 4.67 -5.40 10.68
N GLU A 98 3.97 -5.35 11.81
CA GLU A 98 4.23 -6.26 12.92
C GLU A 98 3.40 -7.53 12.82
N LYS A 99 2.24 -7.47 12.13
CA LYS A 99 1.34 -8.60 11.94
C LYS A 99 0.66 -8.51 10.60
N LEU A 100 0.56 -9.63 9.90
CA LEU A 100 -0.16 -9.77 8.64
C LEU A 100 -1.48 -10.50 8.89
N LEU A 101 -2.56 -9.99 8.29
CA LEU A 101 -3.92 -10.49 8.52
C LEU A 101 -4.50 -11.22 7.31
N VAL A 102 -3.76 -11.26 6.19
CA VAL A 102 -4.20 -11.88 4.94
C VAL A 102 -3.07 -12.75 4.38
N GLY A 103 -3.43 -13.68 3.51
CA GLY A 103 -2.48 -14.57 2.86
C GLY A 103 -2.53 -14.47 1.34
N VAL A 104 -1.51 -15.00 0.68
CA VAL A 104 -1.44 -15.03 -0.79
C VAL A 104 -2.67 -15.74 -1.36
N GLY A 105 -3.28 -15.13 -2.36
CA GLY A 105 -4.50 -15.62 -2.99
C GLY A 105 -5.78 -15.06 -2.40
N ASP A 106 -5.72 -14.41 -1.25
CA ASP A 106 -6.91 -13.78 -0.66
C ASP A 106 -7.38 -12.62 -1.53
N ILE A 107 -8.70 -12.53 -1.68
CA ILE A 107 -9.35 -11.37 -2.30
C ILE A 107 -9.63 -10.37 -1.19
N VAL A 108 -9.18 -9.13 -1.38
CA VAL A 108 -9.39 -8.06 -0.41
C VAL A 108 -10.24 -6.96 -1.01
N ASP A 109 -11.10 -6.38 -0.19
CA ASP A 109 -11.97 -5.26 -0.56
C ASP A 109 -11.28 -3.94 -0.21
N LYS A 110 -11.55 -2.91 -0.99
CA LYS A 110 -11.05 -1.56 -0.72
C LYS A 110 -11.34 -1.14 0.72
N GLY A 111 -10.31 -0.71 1.43
CA GLY A 111 -10.41 -0.30 2.83
C GLY A 111 -10.31 -1.43 3.84
N GLN A 112 -10.20 -2.67 3.40
CA GLN A 112 -10.06 -3.82 4.30
C GLN A 112 -8.73 -3.75 5.06
N ASN A 113 -8.76 -4.05 6.36
CA ASN A 113 -7.55 -4.16 7.17
C ASN A 113 -6.77 -5.41 6.77
N ILE A 114 -5.53 -5.22 6.33
CA ILE A 114 -4.67 -6.30 5.83
C ILE A 114 -3.44 -6.56 6.70
N ALA A 115 -3.07 -5.60 7.55
CA ALA A 115 -1.90 -5.72 8.43
C ALA A 115 -1.96 -4.68 9.54
N LEU A 116 -1.02 -4.74 10.46
CA LEU A 116 -0.85 -3.76 11.54
C LEU A 116 0.52 -3.12 11.45
N VAL A 117 0.59 -1.80 11.68
CA VAL A 117 1.82 -1.02 11.63
C VAL A 117 2.82 -1.55 12.65
N GLY A 118 4.05 -1.73 12.21
CA GLY A 118 5.18 -2.15 13.03
C GLY A 118 6.46 -1.45 12.62
N SER A 119 7.58 -2.09 12.92
CA SER A 119 8.91 -1.60 12.59
C SER A 119 9.84 -2.73 12.16
N THR A 120 9.28 -3.77 11.52
CA THR A 120 10.04 -4.92 11.06
C THR A 120 10.87 -4.59 9.82
N GLY A 121 11.96 -5.33 9.62
CA GLY A 121 12.86 -5.09 8.49
C GLY A 121 13.75 -3.86 8.68
N ARG A 122 14.11 -3.20 7.57
CA ARG A 122 14.96 -1.99 7.58
C ARG A 122 14.11 -0.78 7.95
N SER A 123 13.96 -0.55 9.26
CA SER A 123 13.11 0.52 9.78
C SER A 123 13.74 1.14 11.02
N THR A 124 13.59 2.47 11.17
CA THR A 124 14.08 3.23 12.33
C THR A 124 12.99 3.48 13.37
N GLY A 125 11.75 3.10 13.09
CA GLY A 125 10.63 3.27 14.01
C GLY A 125 9.30 2.84 13.37
N PRO A 126 8.22 2.81 14.16
CA PRO A 126 6.91 2.34 13.65
C PRO A 126 6.38 3.23 12.52
N HIS A 127 6.18 2.60 11.35
CA HIS A 127 5.56 3.25 10.19
C HIS A 127 5.13 2.18 9.19
N VAL A 128 4.27 2.55 8.25
CA VAL A 128 4.01 1.75 7.08
C VAL A 128 4.72 2.39 5.89
N HIS A 129 5.51 1.59 5.17
CA HIS A 129 6.13 1.98 3.92
C HIS A 129 5.20 1.54 2.79
N PHE A 130 4.67 2.50 2.06
CA PHE A 130 3.66 2.30 1.03
C PHE A 130 4.23 2.57 -0.35
N GLU A 131 4.15 1.58 -1.24
CA GLU A 131 4.61 1.70 -2.63
C GLU A 131 3.46 1.47 -3.59
N VAL A 132 3.49 2.21 -4.71
CA VAL A 132 2.60 2.00 -5.85
C VAL A 132 3.43 1.69 -7.08
N TYR A 133 3.05 0.63 -7.77
CA TYR A 133 3.65 0.23 -9.04
C TYR A 133 2.61 0.33 -10.14
N LYS A 134 3.01 0.86 -11.29
CA LYS A 134 2.22 0.86 -12.51
C LYS A 134 3.02 0.20 -13.63
N ASN A 135 2.48 -0.90 -14.17
CA ASN A 135 3.13 -1.69 -15.22
C ASN A 135 4.57 -2.09 -14.85
N GLY A 136 4.76 -2.52 -13.59
CA GLY A 136 6.04 -2.98 -13.08
C GLY A 136 7.03 -1.88 -12.70
N ARG A 137 6.64 -0.60 -12.80
CA ARG A 137 7.49 0.53 -12.44
C ARG A 137 6.95 1.23 -11.21
N VAL A 138 7.82 1.52 -10.26
CA VAL A 138 7.45 2.29 -9.07
C VAL A 138 7.11 3.73 -9.48
N VAL A 139 6.03 4.26 -8.91
CA VAL A 139 5.59 5.64 -9.14
C VAL A 139 5.40 6.34 -7.81
N ASP A 140 5.34 7.67 -7.83
CA ASP A 140 5.13 8.46 -6.61
C ASP A 140 3.73 8.22 -6.07
N PRO A 141 3.60 7.60 -4.88
CA PRO A 141 2.28 7.37 -4.28
C PRO A 141 1.49 8.64 -3.97
N ALA A 142 2.15 9.78 -3.83
CA ALA A 142 1.50 11.05 -3.52
C ALA A 142 0.44 11.43 -4.55
N ALA A 143 0.59 10.99 -5.81
CA ALA A 143 -0.40 11.23 -6.86
C ALA A 143 -1.72 10.50 -6.59
N TYR A 144 -1.74 9.51 -5.70
CA TYR A 144 -2.90 8.64 -5.47
C TYR A 144 -3.60 8.86 -4.14
N ILE A 145 -2.90 9.36 -3.12
CA ILE A 145 -3.46 9.48 -1.76
C ILE A 145 -4.58 10.50 -1.65
N HIS A 146 -4.65 11.47 -2.56
CA HIS A 146 -5.69 12.50 -2.58
C HIS A 146 -6.72 12.31 -3.70
N ARG A 147 -6.63 11.20 -4.46
CA ARG A 147 -7.59 10.95 -5.54
C ARG A 147 -8.95 10.60 -4.95
N THR A 148 -10.00 11.06 -5.63
CA THR A 148 -11.37 10.71 -5.30
C THR A 148 -11.97 9.85 -6.41
N ILE A 149 -12.84 8.92 -6.03
CA ILE A 149 -13.58 8.09 -6.97
C ILE A 149 -14.74 8.91 -7.51
N ARG A 150 -14.87 8.91 -8.83
CA ARG A 150 -15.96 9.62 -9.52
C ARG A 150 -16.98 8.67 -10.10
#